data_b6ad38d386d6bc5a34f21c25d4beeec8
#
_entry.id   b6ad38d386d6bc5a34f21c25d4beeec8
#
_cell.length_a   1.000
_cell.length_b   1.000
_cell.length_c   1.000
_cell.angle_alpha   90.00
_cell.angle_beta   90.00
_cell.angle_gamma   90.00
#
_symmetry.space_group_name_H-M   'P 1'
#
loop_
_entity.id
_entity.type
_entity.pdbx_description
1 polymer ?
#
loop_
_entity_poly.entity_id
_entity_poly.type
_entity_poly.pdbx_seq_one_letter_code
_entity_poly.pdbx_strand_id
1 'polypeptide(L)'
;MATYLGFPFDPELFNYNWANAKDPTLTAMFESGAVAPNAELAKLIANGSDFYTLPFYKVIGGTPENYDGATDITLTDPAGGAQNGIVFGRAHGWKEKDFIVDYNSGADPMQQIVSQVSKYWQKQRQSIMLKILNAVFGVTGSGEFADWANHTTDLSSASTTVADANKMGATTIGDAIQKAVGDNQDAFQLVFMHSKVATNMAGLKLLEFLKYTDANGVERPLRIGTVNGMTVVVDDGCPTTAADTSKAATYTTYVLGLGAIQYAPAPVKVPSELTRDALKGGGYDALVTRIRETLHPNGFSFTKPTSGYTASPTDAQLAATANWSIVADPKTIALAKIITNG
;
A
#
# COMPACT_ATOMS: atom_id res chain seq x y z
N MET A 1 10.46 -25.63 25.87
CA MET A 1 9.19 -25.18 25.25
C MET A 1 8.50 -24.24 26.21
N ALA A 2 8.13 -23.05 25.80
CA ALA A 2 7.27 -22.20 26.62
C ALA A 2 5.88 -22.85 26.64
N THR A 3 5.32 -23.10 27.79
CA THR A 3 3.96 -23.64 27.94
C THR A 3 3.03 -22.51 28.30
N TYR A 4 1.93 -22.42 27.56
CA TYR A 4 0.87 -21.44 27.77
C TYR A 4 -0.37 -22.17 28.33
N LEU A 5 -0.81 -21.81 29.53
CA LEU A 5 -1.92 -22.50 30.26
C LEU A 5 -1.87 -24.04 30.20
N GLY A 6 -0.66 -24.63 30.30
CA GLY A 6 -0.48 -26.07 30.14
C GLY A 6 -0.47 -26.58 28.70
N PHE A 7 -0.71 -25.71 27.71
CA PHE A 7 -0.56 -26.04 26.30
C PHE A 7 0.82 -25.58 25.80
N PRO A 8 1.52 -26.39 25.01
CA PRO A 8 2.80 -25.98 24.45
C PRO A 8 2.53 -24.88 23.39
N PHE A 9 3.03 -23.65 23.62
CA PHE A 9 3.11 -22.64 22.56
C PHE A 9 4.27 -23.01 21.66
N ASP A 10 3.94 -23.33 20.41
CA ASP A 10 4.92 -23.60 19.37
C ASP A 10 5.07 -22.34 18.49
N PRO A 11 6.20 -21.61 18.64
CA PRO A 11 6.45 -20.41 17.83
C PRO A 11 6.54 -20.71 16.34
N GLU A 12 6.99 -21.92 15.95
CA GLU A 12 7.11 -22.29 14.52
C GLU A 12 5.73 -22.49 13.91
N LEU A 13 4.84 -23.21 14.60
CA LEU A 13 3.45 -23.40 14.17
C LEU A 13 2.68 -22.07 14.14
N PHE A 14 2.89 -21.20 15.14
CA PHE A 14 2.29 -19.87 15.16
C PHE A 14 2.77 -19.03 13.96
N ASN A 15 4.07 -18.99 13.71
CA ASN A 15 4.64 -18.25 12.59
C ASN A 15 4.16 -18.81 11.24
N TYR A 16 4.06 -20.13 11.11
CA TYR A 16 3.51 -20.77 9.93
C TYR A 16 2.05 -20.38 9.69
N ASN A 17 1.20 -20.47 10.70
CA ASN A 17 -0.21 -20.09 10.60
C ASN A 17 -0.36 -18.58 10.33
N TRP A 18 0.46 -17.75 10.96
CA TRP A 18 0.48 -16.31 10.72
C TRP A 18 0.88 -15.97 9.29
N ALA A 19 1.94 -16.58 8.77
CA ALA A 19 2.39 -16.35 7.39
C ALA A 19 1.36 -16.82 6.34
N ASN A 20 0.60 -17.89 6.66
CA ASN A 20 -0.38 -18.47 5.74
C ASN A 20 -1.82 -17.96 5.94
N ALA A 21 -2.06 -17.07 6.91
CA ALA A 21 -3.39 -16.51 7.11
C ALA A 21 -3.79 -15.63 5.92
N LYS A 22 -4.84 -16.04 5.22
CA LYS A 22 -5.36 -15.32 4.05
C LYS A 22 -6.31 -14.20 4.48
N ASP A 23 -6.07 -13.00 4.00
CA ASP A 23 -7.01 -11.88 4.03
C ASP A 23 -7.47 -11.60 2.60
N PRO A 24 -8.79 -11.54 2.33
CA PRO A 24 -9.30 -11.30 0.98
C PRO A 24 -8.78 -9.99 0.36
N THR A 25 -8.63 -8.93 1.16
CA THR A 25 -8.16 -7.63 0.69
C THR A 25 -6.70 -7.68 0.26
N LEU A 26 -5.84 -8.27 1.10
CA LEU A 26 -4.41 -8.44 0.76
C LEU A 26 -4.23 -9.38 -0.42
N THR A 27 -5.00 -10.48 -0.47
CA THR A 27 -5.01 -11.41 -1.59
C THR A 27 -5.38 -10.69 -2.89
N ALA A 28 -6.43 -9.86 -2.87
CA ALA A 28 -6.83 -9.06 -4.03
C ALA A 28 -5.74 -8.08 -4.49
N MET A 29 -5.00 -7.49 -3.56
CA MET A 29 -3.87 -6.60 -3.88
C MET A 29 -2.73 -7.33 -4.60
N PHE A 30 -2.39 -8.55 -4.15
CA PHE A 30 -1.36 -9.37 -4.80
C PHE A 30 -1.86 -10.02 -6.09
N GLU A 31 -3.09 -10.51 -6.12
CA GLU A 31 -3.69 -11.14 -7.30
C GLU A 31 -3.89 -10.14 -8.45
N SER A 32 -4.15 -8.88 -8.14
CA SER A 32 -4.20 -7.81 -9.17
C SER A 32 -2.84 -7.51 -9.79
N GLY A 33 -1.73 -7.97 -9.17
CA GLY A 33 -0.37 -7.66 -9.61
C GLY A 33 0.09 -6.23 -9.34
N ALA A 34 -0.74 -5.38 -8.75
CA ALA A 34 -0.36 -3.99 -8.40
C ALA A 34 0.72 -3.96 -7.31
N VAL A 35 0.64 -4.88 -6.35
CA VAL A 35 1.71 -5.15 -5.38
C VAL A 35 2.45 -6.39 -5.82
N ALA A 36 3.62 -6.20 -6.42
CA ALA A 36 4.42 -7.29 -6.96
C ALA A 36 5.48 -7.75 -5.94
N PRO A 37 5.48 -9.04 -5.55
CA PRO A 37 6.59 -9.60 -4.78
C PRO A 37 7.85 -9.65 -5.64
N ASN A 38 8.93 -9.04 -5.16
CA ASN A 38 10.21 -8.99 -5.87
C ASN A 38 11.24 -9.89 -5.16
N ALA A 39 11.56 -11.03 -5.76
CA ALA A 39 12.49 -12.00 -5.21
C ALA A 39 13.97 -11.50 -5.22
N GLU A 40 14.35 -10.68 -6.18
CA GLU A 40 15.70 -10.08 -6.23
C GLU A 40 15.86 -9.05 -5.10
N LEU A 41 14.83 -8.24 -4.90
CA LEU A 41 14.80 -7.30 -3.80
C LEU A 41 14.86 -8.03 -2.44
N ALA A 42 14.13 -9.13 -2.28
CA ALA A 42 14.20 -9.95 -1.08
C ALA A 42 15.62 -10.48 -0.82
N LYS A 43 16.37 -10.85 -1.84
CA LYS A 43 17.79 -11.26 -1.71
C LYS A 43 18.71 -10.10 -1.28
N LEU A 44 18.49 -8.91 -1.83
CA LEU A 44 19.28 -7.72 -1.47
C LEU A 44 19.09 -7.35 0.00
N ILE A 45 17.86 -7.39 0.52
CA ILE A 45 17.54 -7.02 1.91
C ILE A 45 17.76 -8.16 2.91
N ALA A 46 17.94 -9.41 2.44
CA ALA A 46 18.21 -10.56 3.30
C ALA A 46 19.49 -10.39 4.14
N ASN A 47 20.48 -9.65 3.64
CA ASN A 47 21.75 -9.40 4.30
C ASN A 47 21.70 -8.33 5.40
N GLY A 48 20.51 -7.85 5.78
CA GLY A 48 20.32 -6.96 6.93
C GLY A 48 20.40 -5.47 6.63
N SER A 49 20.42 -5.05 5.37
CA SER A 49 20.42 -3.62 5.02
C SER A 49 19.06 -2.96 5.38
N ASP A 50 19.12 -1.70 5.80
CA ASP A 50 17.96 -0.81 5.97
C ASP A 50 17.64 0.00 4.71
N PHE A 51 18.61 0.02 3.77
CA PHE A 51 18.54 0.83 2.55
C PHE A 51 19.13 0.04 1.38
N TYR A 52 18.50 0.14 0.22
CA TYR A 52 18.97 -0.53 -0.99
C TYR A 52 18.83 0.38 -2.20
N THR A 53 19.61 0.13 -3.22
CA THR A 53 19.61 0.85 -4.49
C THR A 53 19.38 -0.11 -5.63
N LEU A 54 18.38 0.16 -6.46
CA LEU A 54 18.08 -0.58 -7.68
C LEU A 54 18.48 0.27 -8.88
N PRO A 55 19.51 -0.12 -9.64
CA PRO A 55 19.85 0.55 -10.89
C PRO A 55 18.80 0.21 -11.96
N PHE A 56 18.50 1.17 -12.83
CA PHE A 56 17.67 0.96 -14.01
C PHE A 56 18.20 1.77 -15.19
N TYR A 57 17.86 1.36 -16.41
CA TYR A 57 18.14 2.12 -17.60
C TYR A 57 16.93 2.92 -18.02
N LYS A 58 17.13 4.18 -18.38
CA LYS A 58 16.09 5.01 -18.99
C LYS A 58 15.78 4.51 -20.39
N VAL A 59 14.58 4.79 -20.87
CA VAL A 59 14.21 4.50 -22.26
C VAL A 59 15.17 5.24 -23.18
N ILE A 60 15.67 4.55 -24.22
CA ILE A 60 16.53 5.15 -25.22
C ILE A 60 15.73 6.17 -26.00
N GLY A 61 16.13 7.43 -25.93
CA GLY A 61 15.59 8.53 -26.73
C GLY A 61 16.52 8.89 -27.87
N GLY A 62 16.07 9.79 -28.73
CA GLY A 62 16.85 10.33 -29.86
C GLY A 62 15.96 10.56 -31.06
N THR A 63 16.34 11.51 -31.91
CA THR A 63 15.66 11.75 -33.18
C THR A 63 16.46 11.05 -34.27
N PRO A 64 15.85 10.22 -35.12
CA PRO A 64 16.55 9.59 -36.22
C PRO A 64 17.00 10.66 -37.23
N GLU A 65 18.22 10.54 -37.69
CA GLU A 65 18.79 11.41 -38.69
C GLU A 65 18.53 10.87 -40.09
N ASN A 66 18.63 11.75 -41.09
CA ASN A 66 18.42 11.35 -42.47
C ASN A 66 19.59 10.49 -42.98
N TYR A 67 19.29 9.31 -43.53
CA TYR A 67 20.30 8.42 -44.12
C TYR A 67 20.45 8.76 -45.61
N ASP A 68 21.26 9.78 -45.90
CA ASP A 68 21.44 10.31 -47.26
C ASP A 68 22.91 10.20 -47.79
N GLY A 69 23.80 9.58 -46.97
CA GLY A 69 25.20 9.46 -47.31
C GLY A 69 26.01 10.74 -47.10
N ALA A 70 25.39 11.82 -46.58
CA ALA A 70 26.03 13.11 -46.31
C ALA A 70 25.84 13.57 -44.88
N THR A 71 24.74 13.16 -44.20
CA THR A 71 24.42 13.51 -42.80
C THR A 71 25.16 12.59 -41.86
N ASP A 72 25.89 13.17 -40.92
CA ASP A 72 26.62 12.41 -39.88
C ASP A 72 25.59 11.84 -38.85
N ILE A 73 25.83 10.61 -38.38
CA ILE A 73 25.03 9.94 -37.37
C ILE A 73 25.51 10.38 -35.99
N THR A 74 24.60 10.98 -35.19
CA THR A 74 24.89 11.36 -33.82
C THR A 74 24.70 10.17 -32.89
N LEU A 75 25.71 9.86 -32.09
CA LEU A 75 25.65 8.79 -31.11
C LEU A 75 25.09 9.30 -29.77
N THR A 76 24.11 8.60 -29.26
CA THR A 76 23.51 8.91 -27.94
C THR A 76 23.85 7.78 -26.97
N ASP A 77 24.42 8.12 -25.83
CA ASP A 77 24.71 7.16 -24.77
C ASP A 77 23.42 6.75 -24.02
N PRO A 78 23.29 5.46 -23.64
CA PRO A 78 22.18 5.03 -22.80
C PRO A 78 22.26 5.69 -21.43
N ALA A 79 21.21 6.43 -21.03
CA ALA A 79 21.12 7.03 -19.72
C ALA A 79 20.67 6.00 -18.69
N GLY A 80 21.31 5.98 -17.53
CA GLY A 80 20.94 5.17 -16.39
C GLY A 80 20.36 6.02 -15.24
N GLY A 81 19.66 5.38 -14.36
CA GLY A 81 19.16 5.96 -13.11
C GLY A 81 19.28 4.93 -11.98
N ALA A 82 19.03 5.39 -10.77
CA ALA A 82 18.94 4.52 -9.61
C ALA A 82 17.74 4.93 -8.75
N GLN A 83 16.97 3.95 -8.32
CA GLN A 83 15.94 4.19 -7.32
C GLN A 83 16.36 3.59 -5.97
N ASN A 84 16.24 4.40 -4.95
CA ASN A 84 16.60 4.04 -3.60
C ASN A 84 15.36 3.66 -2.82
N GLY A 85 15.37 2.49 -2.22
CA GLY A 85 14.29 2.02 -1.38
C GLY A 85 14.74 1.84 0.06
N ILE A 86 13.77 1.73 0.96
CA ILE A 86 14.00 1.60 2.38
C ILE A 86 13.24 0.42 2.96
N VAL A 87 13.88 -0.27 3.90
CA VAL A 87 13.27 -1.34 4.69
C VAL A 87 12.84 -0.75 6.02
N PHE A 88 11.59 -0.95 6.38
CA PHE A 88 11.05 -0.53 7.66
C PHE A 88 10.71 -1.73 8.54
N GLY A 89 10.94 -1.58 9.83
CA GLY A 89 10.55 -2.55 10.84
C GLY A 89 9.39 -2.03 11.69
N ARG A 90 8.49 -2.92 12.08
CA ARG A 90 7.42 -2.62 13.03
C ARG A 90 7.33 -3.74 14.04
N ALA A 91 7.05 -3.37 15.29
CA ALA A 91 6.83 -4.30 16.37
C ALA A 91 5.60 -3.90 17.16
N HIS A 92 4.85 -4.88 17.62
CA HIS A 92 3.74 -4.66 18.55
C HIS A 92 3.63 -5.84 19.51
N GLY A 93 3.18 -5.55 20.74
CA GLY A 93 2.97 -6.57 21.75
C GLY A 93 1.61 -6.42 22.41
N TRP A 94 1.01 -7.55 22.71
CA TRP A 94 -0.24 -7.66 23.46
C TRP A 94 0.04 -8.40 24.74
N LYS A 95 -0.63 -8.01 25.81
CA LYS A 95 -0.51 -8.65 27.11
C LYS A 95 -1.86 -9.05 27.68
N GLU A 96 -1.87 -10.14 28.40
CA GLU A 96 -2.97 -10.64 29.17
C GLU A 96 -2.56 -10.76 30.63
N LYS A 97 -3.43 -10.33 31.55
CA LYS A 97 -3.19 -10.44 32.98
C LYS A 97 -3.88 -11.70 33.51
N ASP A 98 -3.18 -12.48 34.32
CA ASP A 98 -3.68 -13.71 34.96
C ASP A 98 -5.03 -13.46 35.68
N PHE A 99 -5.10 -12.37 36.44
CA PHE A 99 -6.31 -12.00 37.20
C PHE A 99 -7.56 -11.86 36.35
N ILE A 100 -7.43 -11.45 35.08
CA ILE A 100 -8.58 -11.29 34.15
C ILE A 100 -9.11 -12.66 33.77
N VAL A 101 -8.24 -13.64 33.56
CA VAL A 101 -8.63 -15.01 33.22
C VAL A 101 -9.35 -15.64 34.42
N ASP A 102 -8.81 -15.48 35.63
CA ASP A 102 -9.40 -15.98 36.89
C ASP A 102 -10.78 -15.37 37.15
N TYR A 103 -10.94 -14.04 36.85
CA TYR A 103 -12.20 -13.33 37.09
C TYR A 103 -13.27 -13.68 36.04
N ASN A 104 -12.90 -13.88 34.79
CA ASN A 104 -13.83 -14.11 33.68
C ASN A 104 -14.15 -15.59 33.41
N SER A 105 -13.75 -16.50 34.30
CA SER A 105 -14.06 -17.95 34.29
C SER A 105 -14.22 -18.56 32.87
N GLY A 106 -13.12 -18.71 32.16
CA GLY A 106 -13.09 -19.51 30.91
C GLY A 106 -12.96 -18.74 29.61
N ALA A 107 -12.87 -17.42 29.61
CA ALA A 107 -12.45 -16.67 28.42
C ALA A 107 -10.92 -16.65 28.37
N ASP A 108 -10.35 -17.07 27.25
CA ASP A 108 -8.90 -16.99 26.96
C ASP A 108 -8.64 -15.81 26.01
N PRO A 109 -8.27 -14.61 26.54
CA PRO A 109 -7.98 -13.43 25.71
C PRO A 109 -6.78 -13.65 24.80
N MET A 110 -5.79 -14.48 25.20
CA MET A 110 -4.60 -14.70 24.36
C MET A 110 -4.93 -15.50 23.12
N GLN A 111 -5.80 -16.49 23.18
CA GLN A 111 -6.26 -17.21 22.01
C GLN A 111 -6.95 -16.28 21.02
N GLN A 112 -7.73 -15.33 21.52
CA GLN A 112 -8.35 -14.27 20.72
C GLN A 112 -7.28 -13.37 20.09
N ILE A 113 -6.25 -12.95 20.82
CA ILE A 113 -5.14 -12.15 20.31
C ILE A 113 -4.43 -12.89 19.18
N VAL A 114 -4.05 -14.16 19.39
CA VAL A 114 -3.37 -14.98 18.37
C VAL A 114 -4.18 -15.06 17.08
N SER A 115 -5.50 -15.24 17.17
CA SER A 115 -6.38 -15.32 16.00
C SER A 115 -6.48 -14.01 15.22
N GLN A 116 -6.20 -12.86 15.85
CA GLN A 116 -6.32 -11.53 15.23
C GLN A 116 -5.00 -10.91 14.78
N VAL A 117 -3.85 -11.45 15.20
CA VAL A 117 -2.53 -10.89 14.88
C VAL A 117 -2.31 -10.75 13.38
N SER A 118 -2.70 -11.75 12.59
CA SER A 118 -2.58 -11.69 11.14
C SER A 118 -3.34 -10.52 10.54
N LYS A 119 -4.62 -10.37 10.90
CA LYS A 119 -5.48 -9.27 10.42
C LYS A 119 -4.94 -7.91 10.85
N TYR A 120 -4.37 -7.82 12.06
CA TYR A 120 -3.76 -6.59 12.55
C TYR A 120 -2.59 -6.15 11.65
N TRP A 121 -1.65 -7.05 11.36
CA TRP A 121 -0.49 -6.71 10.53
C TRP A 121 -0.87 -6.41 9.07
N GLN A 122 -1.85 -7.11 8.52
CA GLN A 122 -2.38 -6.82 7.19
C GLN A 122 -2.97 -5.41 7.11
N LYS A 123 -3.79 -5.03 8.11
CA LYS A 123 -4.36 -3.68 8.18
C LYS A 123 -3.28 -2.61 8.36
N GLN A 124 -2.23 -2.87 9.15
CA GLN A 124 -1.11 -1.94 9.31
C GLN A 124 -0.33 -1.77 8.02
N ARG A 125 -0.06 -2.85 7.30
CA ARG A 125 0.61 -2.82 5.98
C ARG A 125 -0.17 -1.98 4.98
N GLN A 126 -1.48 -2.19 4.90
CA GLN A 126 -2.35 -1.40 4.02
C GLN A 126 -2.36 0.07 4.41
N SER A 127 -2.42 0.39 5.71
CA SER A 127 -2.32 1.78 6.19
C SER A 127 -1.00 2.44 5.82
N ILE A 128 0.12 1.74 5.97
CA ILE A 128 1.45 2.26 5.59
C ILE A 128 1.52 2.50 4.09
N MET A 129 1.00 1.58 3.28
CA MET A 129 0.96 1.73 1.82
C MET A 129 0.16 2.97 1.40
N LEU A 130 -1.01 3.21 1.98
CA LEU A 130 -1.81 4.41 1.69
C LEU A 130 -1.09 5.70 2.11
N LYS A 131 -0.34 5.69 3.23
CA LYS A 131 0.50 6.82 3.64
C LYS A 131 1.63 7.10 2.65
N ILE A 132 2.29 6.04 2.15
CA ILE A 132 3.33 6.16 1.13
C ILE A 132 2.75 6.72 -0.17
N LEU A 133 1.61 6.19 -0.65
CA LEU A 133 0.93 6.69 -1.84
C LEU A 133 0.58 8.18 -1.70
N ASN A 134 0.03 8.58 -0.55
CA ASN A 134 -0.28 9.99 -0.32
C ASN A 134 0.97 10.88 -0.37
N ALA A 135 2.10 10.43 0.18
CA ALA A 135 3.38 11.15 0.14
C ALA A 135 3.90 11.31 -1.29
N VAL A 136 3.89 10.22 -2.06
CA VAL A 136 4.36 10.16 -3.44
C VAL A 136 3.56 11.09 -4.35
N PHE A 137 2.23 11.12 -4.23
CA PHE A 137 1.38 12.04 -4.98
C PHE A 137 1.52 13.51 -4.54
N GLY A 138 2.14 13.77 -3.40
CA GLY A 138 2.52 15.12 -2.97
C GLY A 138 3.81 15.63 -3.61
N VAL A 139 4.61 14.76 -4.23
CA VAL A 139 5.88 15.17 -4.88
C VAL A 139 5.58 16.03 -6.09
N THR A 140 6.27 17.16 -6.19
CA THR A 140 6.18 18.05 -7.36
C THR A 140 7.25 17.67 -8.37
N GLY A 141 6.85 17.23 -9.55
CA GLY A 141 7.75 16.99 -10.67
C GLY A 141 8.23 18.32 -11.29
N SER A 142 9.48 18.36 -11.74
CA SER A 142 10.03 19.50 -12.45
C SER A 142 10.89 19.03 -13.64
N GLY A 143 11.04 19.86 -14.66
CA GLY A 143 11.80 19.50 -15.87
C GLY A 143 11.19 18.29 -16.58
N GLU A 144 11.98 17.23 -16.75
CA GLU A 144 11.55 15.97 -17.39
C GLU A 144 10.43 15.24 -16.62
N PHE A 145 10.21 15.57 -15.34
CA PHE A 145 9.17 14.97 -14.49
C PHE A 145 7.92 15.85 -14.31
N ALA A 146 7.80 16.95 -15.06
CA ALA A 146 6.66 17.88 -14.93
C ALA A 146 5.30 17.21 -15.20
N ASP A 147 5.26 16.22 -16.07
CA ASP A 147 4.07 15.45 -16.43
C ASP A 147 3.51 14.63 -15.26
N TRP A 148 4.26 14.47 -14.15
CA TRP A 148 3.74 13.85 -12.94
C TRP A 148 2.48 14.54 -12.39
N ALA A 149 2.32 15.84 -12.61
CA ALA A 149 1.11 16.57 -12.23
C ALA A 149 -0.16 16.01 -12.92
N ASN A 150 -0.02 15.41 -14.10
CA ASN A 150 -1.12 14.79 -14.83
C ASN A 150 -1.67 13.52 -14.17
N HIS A 151 -0.89 12.89 -13.28
CA HIS A 151 -1.30 11.73 -12.50
C HIS A 151 -2.28 12.05 -11.37
N THR A 152 -2.54 13.33 -11.10
CA THR A 152 -3.57 13.78 -10.17
C THR A 152 -4.71 14.43 -10.95
N THR A 153 -5.93 13.88 -10.78
CA THR A 153 -7.17 14.46 -11.30
C THR A 153 -8.02 14.90 -10.13
N ASP A 154 -8.20 16.21 -10.00
CA ASP A 154 -9.03 16.80 -8.95
C ASP A 154 -10.33 17.32 -9.57
N LEU A 155 -11.43 16.69 -9.23
CA LEU A 155 -12.79 17.08 -9.64
C LEU A 155 -13.57 17.68 -8.47
N SER A 156 -12.95 17.82 -7.29
CA SER A 156 -13.65 18.28 -6.10
C SER A 156 -14.13 19.73 -6.25
N SER A 157 -15.31 20.01 -5.71
CA SER A 157 -15.84 21.36 -5.64
C SER A 157 -15.04 22.22 -4.67
N ALA A 158 -14.71 23.42 -5.08
CA ALA A 158 -14.10 24.44 -4.20
C ALA A 158 -15.12 25.09 -3.25
N SER A 159 -16.38 24.70 -3.29
CA SER A 159 -17.48 25.24 -2.45
C SER A 159 -18.23 24.11 -1.73
N THR A 160 -19.20 24.48 -0.89
CA THR A 160 -20.11 23.52 -0.22
C THR A 160 -21.12 22.89 -1.16
N THR A 161 -21.34 23.51 -2.34
CA THR A 161 -22.27 22.96 -3.35
C THR A 161 -21.53 21.95 -4.21
N VAL A 162 -22.03 20.73 -4.23
CA VAL A 162 -21.46 19.61 -5.01
C VAL A 162 -22.36 19.34 -6.19
N ALA A 163 -21.84 19.54 -7.41
CA ALA A 163 -22.50 19.12 -8.63
C ALA A 163 -22.19 17.64 -8.95
N ASP A 164 -22.96 17.02 -9.84
CA ASP A 164 -22.69 15.63 -10.24
C ASP A 164 -21.32 15.47 -10.93
N ALA A 165 -20.84 16.50 -11.61
CA ALA A 165 -19.48 16.52 -12.18
C ALA A 165 -18.35 16.46 -11.13
N ASN A 166 -18.63 16.77 -9.86
CA ASN A 166 -17.67 16.69 -8.79
C ASN A 166 -17.64 15.31 -8.08
N LYS A 167 -18.51 14.40 -8.53
CA LYS A 167 -18.60 13.03 -8.01
C LYS A 167 -17.92 12.05 -8.98
N MET A 168 -17.64 10.86 -8.47
CA MET A 168 -17.11 9.78 -9.30
C MET A 168 -18.19 9.33 -10.30
N GLY A 169 -17.90 9.43 -11.60
CA GLY A 169 -18.78 9.02 -12.68
C GLY A 169 -18.21 7.86 -13.50
N ALA A 170 -18.91 7.46 -14.56
CA ALA A 170 -18.57 6.31 -15.40
C ALA A 170 -17.23 6.45 -16.13
N THR A 171 -16.90 7.65 -16.59
CA THR A 171 -15.68 7.92 -17.38
C THR A 171 -14.50 8.39 -16.52
N THR A 172 -14.77 8.81 -15.29
CA THR A 172 -13.78 9.50 -14.43
C THR A 172 -12.48 8.72 -14.26
N ILE A 173 -12.57 7.40 -14.06
CA ILE A 173 -11.37 6.55 -13.89
C ILE A 173 -10.61 6.45 -15.22
N GLY A 174 -11.32 6.24 -16.34
CA GLY A 174 -10.72 6.17 -17.67
C GLY A 174 -10.03 7.49 -18.07
N ASP A 175 -10.70 8.62 -17.83
CA ASP A 175 -10.16 9.95 -18.12
C ASP A 175 -8.92 10.25 -17.29
N ALA A 176 -8.90 9.84 -16.00
CA ALA A 176 -7.74 10.00 -15.13
C ALA A 176 -6.55 9.14 -15.57
N ILE A 177 -6.79 7.89 -15.98
CA ILE A 177 -5.76 7.00 -16.53
C ILE A 177 -5.20 7.56 -17.83
N GLN A 178 -6.07 7.96 -18.74
CA GLN A 178 -5.68 8.55 -20.03
C GLN A 178 -4.84 9.82 -19.83
N LYS A 179 -5.20 10.67 -18.89
CA LYS A 179 -4.45 11.88 -18.55
C LYS A 179 -3.07 11.55 -17.97
N ALA A 180 -2.96 10.47 -17.17
CA ALA A 180 -1.71 10.08 -16.50
C ALA A 180 -0.70 9.46 -17.48
N VAL A 181 -1.12 8.47 -18.27
CA VAL A 181 -0.20 7.62 -19.06
C VAL A 181 -0.49 7.60 -20.57
N GLY A 182 -1.56 8.26 -21.02
CA GLY A 182 -1.92 8.33 -22.42
C GLY A 182 -2.41 7.00 -22.98
N ASP A 183 -1.63 6.36 -23.81
CA ASP A 183 -1.96 5.14 -24.54
C ASP A 183 -1.71 3.84 -23.75
N ASN A 184 -0.95 3.90 -22.64
CA ASN A 184 -0.60 2.72 -21.84
C ASN A 184 -1.66 2.41 -20.76
N GLN A 185 -2.95 2.38 -21.13
CA GLN A 185 -4.06 2.25 -20.17
C GLN A 185 -4.20 0.84 -19.59
N ASP A 186 -3.81 -0.18 -20.33
CA ASP A 186 -3.97 -1.60 -19.94
C ASP A 186 -3.11 -2.01 -18.73
N ALA A 187 -2.17 -1.14 -18.32
CA ALA A 187 -1.33 -1.40 -17.15
C ALA A 187 -2.10 -1.34 -15.83
N PHE A 188 -3.26 -0.66 -15.76
CA PHE A 188 -4.00 -0.43 -14.52
C PHE A 188 -4.95 -1.58 -14.19
N GLN A 189 -4.89 -2.08 -12.96
CA GLN A 189 -5.66 -3.26 -12.55
C GLN A 189 -6.30 -3.17 -11.15
N LEU A 190 -5.89 -2.24 -10.31
CA LEU A 190 -6.38 -2.12 -8.94
C LEU A 190 -6.81 -0.70 -8.63
N VAL A 191 -7.95 -0.58 -7.97
CA VAL A 191 -8.51 0.69 -7.50
C VAL A 191 -8.75 0.62 -5.99
N PHE A 192 -8.20 1.57 -5.25
CA PHE A 192 -8.54 1.81 -3.85
C PHE A 192 -9.46 3.00 -3.74
N MET A 193 -10.64 2.81 -3.16
CA MET A 193 -11.58 3.89 -2.96
C MET A 193 -12.22 3.87 -1.57
N HIS A 194 -12.60 5.05 -1.09
CA HIS A 194 -13.33 5.20 0.15
C HIS A 194 -14.77 4.66 0.02
N SER A 195 -15.36 4.13 1.09
CA SER A 195 -16.70 3.56 1.11
C SER A 195 -17.79 4.51 0.59
N LYS A 196 -17.64 5.82 0.80
CA LYS A 196 -18.57 6.84 0.28
C LYS A 196 -18.59 6.85 -1.25
N VAL A 197 -17.43 6.83 -1.89
CA VAL A 197 -17.26 6.78 -3.35
C VAL A 197 -17.82 5.45 -3.89
N ALA A 198 -17.48 4.34 -3.24
CA ALA A 198 -17.97 3.02 -3.61
C ALA A 198 -19.50 2.92 -3.56
N THR A 199 -20.13 3.50 -2.53
CA THR A 199 -21.61 3.55 -2.40
C THR A 199 -22.23 4.35 -3.55
N ASN A 200 -21.62 5.49 -3.92
CA ASN A 200 -22.11 6.30 -5.02
C ASN A 200 -22.00 5.53 -6.36
N MET A 201 -20.86 4.90 -6.64
CA MET A 201 -20.67 4.10 -7.85
C MET A 201 -21.59 2.87 -7.90
N ALA A 202 -21.84 2.22 -6.77
CA ALA A 202 -22.82 1.12 -6.66
C ALA A 202 -24.23 1.61 -6.96
N GLY A 203 -24.61 2.79 -6.48
CA GLY A 203 -25.89 3.45 -6.78
C GLY A 203 -26.07 3.74 -8.29
N LEU A 204 -24.99 4.08 -8.97
CA LEU A 204 -24.95 4.27 -10.43
C LEU A 204 -24.84 2.94 -11.21
N LYS A 205 -24.79 1.79 -10.53
CA LYS A 205 -24.57 0.45 -11.13
C LYS A 205 -23.25 0.33 -11.90
N LEU A 206 -22.25 1.08 -11.52
CA LEU A 206 -20.92 1.06 -12.12
C LEU A 206 -19.96 0.13 -11.36
N LEU A 207 -20.26 -0.16 -10.10
CA LEU A 207 -19.49 -1.04 -9.23
C LEU A 207 -20.29 -2.31 -8.94
N GLU A 208 -19.76 -3.45 -9.32
CA GLU A 208 -20.29 -4.75 -9.00
C GLU A 208 -19.46 -5.39 -7.88
N PHE A 209 -20.08 -5.64 -6.72
CA PHE A 209 -19.41 -6.33 -5.62
C PHE A 209 -19.38 -7.84 -5.89
N LEU A 210 -18.22 -8.43 -5.68
CA LEU A 210 -18.07 -9.88 -5.68
C LEU A 210 -18.88 -10.48 -4.53
N LYS A 211 -19.57 -11.58 -4.81
CA LYS A 211 -20.33 -12.32 -3.81
C LYS A 211 -19.61 -13.63 -3.52
N TYR A 212 -19.61 -14.02 -2.27
CA TYR A 212 -19.22 -15.38 -1.91
C TYR A 212 -20.41 -16.08 -1.24
N THR A 213 -20.56 -17.36 -1.52
CA THR A 213 -21.59 -18.20 -0.89
C THR A 213 -20.97 -18.85 0.35
N ASP A 214 -21.56 -18.62 1.52
CA ASP A 214 -21.10 -19.28 2.73
C ASP A 214 -21.51 -20.76 2.78
N ALA A 215 -21.02 -21.49 3.80
CA ALA A 215 -21.29 -22.92 3.95
C ALA A 215 -22.81 -23.24 4.08
N ASN A 216 -23.64 -22.25 4.36
CA ASN A 216 -25.09 -22.39 4.47
C ASN A 216 -25.84 -21.99 3.20
N GLY A 217 -25.14 -21.72 2.09
CA GLY A 217 -25.72 -21.34 0.82
C GLY A 217 -26.17 -19.88 0.72
N VAL A 218 -25.79 -19.01 1.68
CA VAL A 218 -26.15 -17.61 1.68
C VAL A 218 -25.09 -16.79 0.94
N GLU A 219 -25.51 -16.05 -0.08
CA GLU A 219 -24.64 -15.10 -0.79
C GLU A 219 -24.39 -13.85 0.06
N ARG A 220 -23.10 -13.53 0.28
CA ARG A 220 -22.67 -12.33 0.99
C ARG A 220 -21.78 -11.48 0.11
N PRO A 221 -22.03 -10.15 0.01
CA PRO A 221 -21.16 -9.26 -0.73
C PRO A 221 -19.81 -9.10 -0.01
N LEU A 222 -18.73 -9.20 -0.75
CA LEU A 222 -17.38 -8.85 -0.30
C LEU A 222 -17.17 -7.33 -0.45
N ARG A 223 -16.20 -6.77 0.31
CA ARG A 223 -15.74 -5.38 0.11
C ARG A 223 -14.78 -5.23 -1.09
N ILE A 224 -14.86 -6.17 -2.02
CA ILE A 224 -14.08 -6.22 -3.24
C ILE A 224 -15.09 -6.24 -4.38
N GLY A 225 -14.89 -5.36 -5.34
CA GLY A 225 -15.75 -5.25 -6.52
C GLY A 225 -14.93 -5.16 -7.80
N THR A 226 -15.61 -4.97 -8.91
CA THR A 226 -14.99 -4.73 -10.21
C THR A 226 -15.59 -3.50 -10.87
N VAL A 227 -14.74 -2.67 -11.47
CA VAL A 227 -15.09 -1.51 -12.29
C VAL A 227 -14.19 -1.48 -13.51
N ASN A 228 -14.78 -1.43 -14.70
CA ASN A 228 -14.04 -1.41 -15.97
C ASN A 228 -12.95 -2.51 -16.09
N GLY A 229 -13.22 -3.70 -15.53
CA GLY A 229 -12.25 -4.81 -15.51
C GLY A 229 -11.18 -4.72 -14.43
N MET A 230 -11.12 -3.63 -13.67
CA MET A 230 -10.17 -3.46 -12.56
C MET A 230 -10.78 -3.95 -11.25
N THR A 231 -9.96 -4.55 -10.40
CA THR A 231 -10.34 -4.94 -9.04
C THR A 231 -10.46 -3.70 -8.16
N VAL A 232 -11.57 -3.57 -7.44
CA VAL A 232 -11.81 -2.45 -6.52
C VAL A 232 -11.75 -2.96 -5.10
N VAL A 233 -10.93 -2.32 -4.28
CA VAL A 233 -10.83 -2.53 -2.83
C VAL A 233 -11.39 -1.31 -2.13
N VAL A 234 -12.40 -1.53 -1.27
CA VAL A 234 -13.01 -0.46 -0.48
C VAL A 234 -12.30 -0.35 0.85
N ASP A 235 -11.68 0.81 1.09
CA ASP A 235 -10.96 1.10 2.33
C ASP A 235 -11.20 2.53 2.82
N ASP A 236 -11.73 2.66 4.02
CA ASP A 236 -11.95 3.95 4.69
C ASP A 236 -10.65 4.60 5.19
N GLY A 237 -9.50 3.92 5.06
CA GLY A 237 -8.17 4.49 5.26
C GLY A 237 -7.68 5.38 4.12
N CYS A 238 -8.38 5.43 2.98
CA CYS A 238 -8.09 6.38 1.91
C CYS A 238 -8.19 7.82 2.42
N PRO A 239 -7.25 8.72 2.05
CA PRO A 239 -7.25 10.09 2.54
C PRO A 239 -8.54 10.82 2.23
N THR A 240 -9.08 11.52 3.24
CA THR A 240 -10.28 12.33 3.13
C THR A 240 -10.01 13.72 3.72
N THR A 241 -10.68 14.74 3.21
CA THR A 241 -10.74 16.04 3.85
C THR A 241 -12.18 16.23 4.34
N ALA A 242 -12.35 16.51 5.63
CA ALA A 242 -13.67 16.77 6.18
C ALA A 242 -14.28 18.03 5.57
N ALA A 243 -15.61 18.06 5.46
CA ALA A 243 -16.32 19.27 5.09
C ALA A 243 -16.10 20.36 6.15
N ASP A 244 -15.97 21.59 5.69
CA ASP A 244 -15.96 22.78 6.54
C ASP A 244 -17.04 23.79 6.09
N THR A 245 -17.03 24.99 6.66
CA THR A 245 -18.00 26.04 6.33
C THR A 245 -17.88 26.57 4.89
N SER A 246 -16.76 26.31 4.21
CA SER A 246 -16.44 26.82 2.88
C SER A 246 -16.37 25.74 1.81
N LYS A 247 -16.09 24.48 2.18
CA LYS A 247 -15.87 23.37 1.23
C LYS A 247 -16.59 22.09 1.64
N ALA A 248 -17.04 21.35 0.66
CA ALA A 248 -17.56 20.00 0.84
C ALA A 248 -16.44 19.00 1.13
N ALA A 249 -16.81 17.87 1.78
CA ALA A 249 -15.85 16.79 2.01
C ALA A 249 -15.29 16.25 0.70
N THR A 250 -13.99 15.91 0.68
CA THR A 250 -13.34 15.29 -0.46
C THR A 250 -12.82 13.90 -0.10
N TYR A 251 -12.82 13.02 -1.08
CA TYR A 251 -12.40 11.63 -0.96
C TYR A 251 -11.37 11.32 -2.03
N THR A 252 -10.29 10.65 -1.64
CA THR A 252 -9.23 10.26 -2.54
C THR A 252 -9.40 8.81 -2.98
N THR A 253 -9.30 8.58 -4.28
CA THR A 253 -9.25 7.26 -4.91
C THR A 253 -7.89 7.08 -5.57
N TYR A 254 -7.23 5.94 -5.35
CA TYR A 254 -5.99 5.58 -6.01
C TYR A 254 -6.21 4.50 -7.04
N VAL A 255 -5.62 4.65 -8.20
CA VAL A 255 -5.61 3.65 -9.28
C VAL A 255 -4.17 3.20 -9.48
N LEU A 256 -3.94 1.89 -9.37
CA LEU A 256 -2.62 1.28 -9.43
C LEU A 256 -2.53 0.29 -10.58
N GLY A 257 -1.41 0.34 -11.27
CA GLY A 257 -1.11 -0.59 -12.34
C GLY A 257 -0.26 -1.78 -11.88
N LEU A 258 0.06 -2.64 -12.84
CA LEU A 258 0.93 -3.80 -12.63
C LEU A 258 2.30 -3.36 -12.10
N GLY A 259 2.77 -3.98 -11.02
CA GLY A 259 4.09 -3.71 -10.45
C GLY A 259 4.27 -2.28 -9.91
N ALA A 260 3.18 -1.53 -9.71
CA ALA A 260 3.24 -0.16 -9.21
C ALA A 260 3.91 -0.06 -7.84
N ILE A 261 3.75 -1.09 -7.00
CA ILE A 261 4.40 -1.20 -5.69
C ILE A 261 5.18 -2.51 -5.62
N GLN A 262 6.46 -2.41 -5.34
CA GLN A 262 7.32 -3.55 -5.08
C GLN A 262 7.27 -3.91 -3.59
N TYR A 263 7.06 -5.19 -3.31
CA TYR A 263 7.01 -5.73 -1.95
C TYR A 263 8.09 -6.77 -1.74
N ALA A 264 8.80 -6.70 -0.63
CA ALA A 264 9.65 -7.78 -0.18
C ALA A 264 9.69 -7.85 1.36
N PRO A 265 9.51 -9.05 1.93
CA PRO A 265 9.74 -9.27 3.35
C PRO A 265 11.25 -9.33 3.64
N ALA A 266 11.67 -8.75 4.75
CA ALA A 266 13.03 -8.84 5.25
C ALA A 266 13.09 -9.80 6.44
N PRO A 267 14.18 -10.55 6.63
CA PRO A 267 14.31 -11.49 7.73
C PRO A 267 14.32 -10.79 9.09
N VAL A 268 13.68 -11.39 10.06
CA VAL A 268 13.69 -11.00 11.48
C VAL A 268 14.22 -12.17 12.29
N LYS A 269 15.19 -11.93 13.19
CA LYS A 269 15.80 -13.01 13.99
C LYS A 269 14.78 -13.74 14.87
N VAL A 270 13.86 -12.98 15.50
CA VAL A 270 12.78 -13.52 16.35
C VAL A 270 11.49 -12.81 15.95
N PRO A 271 10.71 -13.36 15.01
CA PRO A 271 9.48 -12.73 14.52
C PRO A 271 8.37 -12.73 15.57
N SER A 272 8.26 -13.77 16.38
CA SER A 272 7.30 -13.83 17.49
C SER A 272 7.96 -14.36 18.76
N GLU A 273 7.53 -13.86 19.90
CA GLU A 273 8.06 -14.22 21.19
C GLU A 273 6.96 -14.11 22.25
N LEU A 274 6.83 -15.15 23.08
CA LEU A 274 5.95 -15.15 24.24
C LEU A 274 6.81 -14.93 25.48
N THR A 275 6.51 -13.89 26.26
CA THR A 275 7.19 -13.57 27.52
C THR A 275 6.20 -13.57 28.66
N ARG A 276 6.63 -14.10 29.83
CA ARG A 276 5.86 -14.08 31.07
C ARG A 276 6.59 -13.24 32.12
N ASP A 277 5.87 -12.35 32.77
CA ASP A 277 6.38 -11.61 33.96
C ASP A 277 5.41 -11.83 35.11
N ALA A 278 5.83 -12.65 36.08
CA ALA A 278 5.04 -13.02 37.25
C ALA A 278 5.00 -11.92 38.33
N LEU A 279 5.91 -10.94 38.26
CA LEU A 279 6.10 -9.96 39.35
C LEU A 279 5.27 -8.69 39.14
N LYS A 280 4.83 -8.39 37.89
CA LYS A 280 4.09 -7.18 37.59
C LYS A 280 2.59 -7.43 37.45
N GLY A 281 1.80 -6.72 38.26
CA GLY A 281 0.33 -6.71 38.14
C GLY A 281 -0.35 -8.04 38.45
N GLY A 282 0.28 -8.91 39.29
CA GLY A 282 -0.21 -10.25 39.64
C GLY A 282 0.13 -11.33 38.63
N GLY A 283 1.01 -11.03 37.67
CA GLY A 283 1.38 -11.89 36.55
C GLY A 283 0.70 -11.49 35.24
N TYR A 284 1.46 -11.54 34.12
CA TYR A 284 0.92 -11.40 32.78
C TYR A 284 1.72 -12.20 31.76
N ASP A 285 1.07 -12.65 30.76
CA ASP A 285 1.66 -13.16 29.53
C ASP A 285 1.63 -12.11 28.42
N ALA A 286 2.72 -11.98 27.65
CA ALA A 286 2.81 -11.03 26.55
C ALA A 286 3.32 -11.70 25.27
N LEU A 287 2.55 -11.57 24.20
CA LEU A 287 2.95 -11.96 22.86
C LEU A 287 3.51 -10.73 22.15
N VAL A 288 4.78 -10.79 21.76
CA VAL A 288 5.45 -9.75 20.98
C VAL A 288 5.67 -10.25 19.55
N THR A 289 5.29 -9.45 18.58
CA THR A 289 5.50 -9.76 17.16
C THR A 289 6.29 -8.64 16.49
N ARG A 290 7.14 -9.02 15.53
CA ARG A 290 8.03 -8.10 14.81
C ARG A 290 8.00 -8.45 13.32
N ILE A 291 7.89 -7.44 12.47
CA ILE A 291 8.00 -7.57 11.02
C ILE A 291 9.06 -6.60 10.50
N ARG A 292 9.73 -6.98 9.43
CA ARG A 292 10.54 -6.08 8.59
C ARG A 292 10.16 -6.33 7.14
N GLU A 293 9.93 -5.26 6.41
CA GLU A 293 9.50 -5.35 5.02
C GLU A 293 9.78 -4.04 4.29
N THR A 294 9.68 -4.07 2.98
CA THR A 294 9.70 -2.89 2.13
C THR A 294 8.44 -2.85 1.28
N LEU A 295 7.88 -1.66 1.13
CA LEU A 295 6.81 -1.29 0.20
C LEU A 295 7.31 -0.10 -0.59
N HIS A 296 7.79 -0.34 -1.80
CA HIS A 296 8.45 0.67 -2.60
C HIS A 296 7.64 0.99 -3.86
N PRO A 297 7.14 2.23 -4.02
CA PRO A 297 6.51 2.66 -5.26
C PRO A 297 7.54 2.74 -6.37
N ASN A 298 7.27 2.05 -7.48
CA ASN A 298 8.17 2.00 -8.61
C ASN A 298 8.30 3.37 -9.29
N GLY A 299 9.52 3.76 -9.66
CA GLY A 299 9.81 5.05 -10.26
C GLY A 299 10.10 6.19 -9.28
N PHE A 300 10.11 5.90 -7.97
CA PHE A 300 10.44 6.85 -6.92
C PHE A 300 11.69 6.44 -6.15
N SER A 301 12.33 7.42 -5.54
CA SER A 301 13.49 7.22 -4.68
C SER A 301 13.21 7.80 -3.30
N PHE A 302 13.52 7.03 -2.25
CA PHE A 302 13.43 7.49 -0.88
C PHE A 302 14.75 8.07 -0.42
N THR A 303 14.71 9.25 0.20
CA THR A 303 15.87 9.92 0.80
C THR A 303 15.77 9.83 2.32
N LYS A 304 16.82 9.35 2.97
CA LYS A 304 16.86 9.27 4.44
C LYS A 304 16.76 10.67 5.04
N PRO A 305 15.83 10.89 5.99
CA PRO A 305 15.77 12.16 6.72
C PRO A 305 17.08 12.45 7.46
N THR A 306 17.51 13.70 7.47
CA THR A 306 18.75 14.13 8.11
C THR A 306 18.64 14.22 9.64
N SER A 307 17.42 14.32 10.17
CA SER A 307 17.18 14.39 11.62
C SER A 307 16.09 13.40 12.05
N GLY A 308 16.23 12.86 13.26
CA GLY A 308 15.26 11.95 13.85
C GLY A 308 15.14 10.59 13.16
N TYR A 309 16.04 10.26 12.23
CA TYR A 309 16.10 8.95 11.60
C TYR A 309 16.89 7.98 12.48
N THR A 310 16.29 6.82 12.69
CA THR A 310 16.95 5.66 13.29
C THR A 310 17.13 4.58 12.21
N ALA A 311 17.46 3.38 12.59
CA ALA A 311 17.61 2.26 11.63
C ALA A 311 16.31 1.84 10.89
N SER A 312 15.17 2.45 11.22
CA SER A 312 13.89 2.25 10.56
C SER A 312 13.11 3.56 10.51
N PRO A 313 12.54 3.96 9.35
CA PRO A 313 11.72 5.15 9.25
C PRO A 313 10.42 4.99 10.03
N THR A 314 9.97 6.07 10.65
CA THR A 314 8.65 6.16 11.25
C THR A 314 7.57 6.28 10.17
N ASP A 315 6.30 6.04 10.54
CA ASP A 315 5.18 6.25 9.61
C ASP A 315 5.08 7.70 9.15
N ALA A 316 5.40 8.66 10.01
CA ALA A 316 5.44 10.08 9.65
C ALA A 316 6.54 10.38 8.62
N GLN A 317 7.71 9.74 8.73
CA GLN A 317 8.81 9.89 7.77
C GLN A 317 8.48 9.25 6.42
N LEU A 318 7.77 8.10 6.41
CA LEU A 318 7.28 7.48 5.17
C LEU A 318 6.17 8.33 4.52
N ALA A 319 5.34 8.99 5.31
CA ALA A 319 4.28 9.87 4.83
C ALA A 319 4.75 11.27 4.41
N ALA A 320 6.01 11.62 4.69
CA ALA A 320 6.55 12.93 4.36
C ALA A 320 6.97 13.01 2.89
N THR A 321 6.31 13.86 2.11
CA THR A 321 6.59 14.11 0.69
C THR A 321 8.04 14.50 0.44
N ALA A 322 8.65 15.28 1.34
CA ALA A 322 10.04 15.74 1.21
C ALA A 322 11.08 14.60 1.18
N ASN A 323 10.72 13.39 1.63
CA ASN A 323 11.59 12.24 1.64
C ASN A 323 11.49 11.39 0.35
N TRP A 324 10.63 11.80 -0.58
CA TRP A 324 10.43 11.11 -1.85
C TRP A 324 10.78 11.99 -3.04
N SER A 325 11.34 11.40 -4.07
CA SER A 325 11.66 12.07 -5.34
C SER A 325 11.34 11.16 -6.52
N ILE A 326 10.97 11.75 -7.64
CA ILE A 326 10.71 11.02 -8.89
C ILE A 326 12.04 10.78 -9.59
N VAL A 327 12.24 9.57 -10.10
CA VAL A 327 13.48 9.19 -10.81
C VAL A 327 13.23 8.53 -12.16
N ALA A 328 12.00 8.04 -12.40
CA ALA A 328 11.59 7.47 -13.68
C ALA A 328 10.69 8.43 -14.47
N ASP A 329 10.58 8.20 -15.77
CA ASP A 329 9.65 8.95 -16.63
C ASP A 329 8.21 8.78 -16.09
N PRO A 330 7.46 9.87 -15.84
CA PRO A 330 6.10 9.80 -15.34
C PRO A 330 5.19 8.87 -16.15
N LYS A 331 5.28 8.85 -17.47
CA LYS A 331 4.47 7.98 -18.34
C LYS A 331 4.68 6.49 -18.11
N THR A 332 5.80 6.11 -17.50
CA THR A 332 6.09 4.71 -17.13
C THR A 332 5.59 4.35 -15.75
N ILE A 333 5.13 5.31 -14.96
CA ILE A 333 4.65 5.13 -13.60
C ILE A 333 3.16 4.85 -13.62
N ALA A 334 2.76 3.61 -13.41
CA ALA A 334 1.36 3.19 -13.44
C ALA A 334 0.64 3.51 -12.11
N LEU A 335 0.57 4.79 -11.77
CA LEU A 335 -0.12 5.32 -10.59
C LEU A 335 -0.99 6.50 -10.99
N ALA A 336 -2.24 6.55 -10.53
CA ALA A 336 -3.11 7.71 -10.71
C ALA A 336 -3.90 8.00 -9.41
N LYS A 337 -4.18 9.27 -9.15
CA LYS A 337 -4.94 9.77 -8.01
C LYS A 337 -6.12 10.58 -8.48
N ILE A 338 -7.29 10.30 -7.93
CA ILE A 338 -8.52 11.01 -8.24
C ILE A 338 -9.09 11.56 -6.93
N ILE A 339 -9.46 12.83 -6.92
CA ILE A 339 -10.09 13.50 -5.77
C ILE A 339 -11.49 13.91 -6.20
N THR A 340 -12.51 13.49 -5.42
CA THR A 340 -13.92 13.77 -5.70
C THR A 340 -14.67 14.10 -4.40
N ASN A 341 -15.91 14.55 -4.52
CA ASN A 341 -16.79 14.76 -3.37
C ASN A 341 -17.68 13.53 -3.03
N GLY A 342 -17.41 12.39 -3.63
CA GLY A 342 -18.10 11.13 -3.35
C GLY A 342 -18.80 10.53 -4.55
#